data_64900d483f9e31747587c2d48ba6ffac
#
_entry.id   64900d483f9e31747587c2d48ba6ffac
#
_cell.length_a   1.000
_cell.length_b   1.000
_cell.length_c   1.000
_cell.angle_alpha   90.00
_cell.angle_beta   90.00
_cell.angle_gamma   90.00
#
_symmetry.space_group_name_H-M   'P 1'
#
loop_
_entity.id
_entity.type
_entity.pdbx_description
1 polymer ?
#
loop_
_entity_poly.entity_id
_entity_poly.type
_entity_poly.pdbx_seq_one_letter_code
_entity_poly.pdbx_strand_id
1 'polypeptide(L)'
;WVVGVILGVAVLLGAVMTVSYSFTGEGSRPAADTQFGRQALEVNGSCWQVPLLGGVFDKVFTSPETLTVQKLGVLYDAHPALALPDWASYTTLTIETDTGSIVFAGSASQYEDFLFPANGDYKAKLTVWRLPQDYLATQFEGGTTGAIRKNLGVEHPAKPTGWYSYSFRFTLQASAEVALSTERLEQGGVAALSITGLTGETVPAVETDLGSVQCVRLGSGWRAYIPAAYNASAGGHTVNVTVNGETFARTLTVLP
;
A
#
# COMPACT_ATOMS: atom_id res chain seq x y z
N TRP A 1 -18.08 59.52 15.35
CA TRP A 1 -17.97 58.41 16.35
C TRP A 1 -18.01 57.05 15.68
N VAL A 2 -18.97 56.79 14.80
CA VAL A 2 -19.10 55.49 14.07
C VAL A 2 -17.86 55.17 13.25
N VAL A 3 -17.28 56.13 12.52
CA VAL A 3 -16.07 55.95 11.72
C VAL A 3 -14.85 55.56 12.58
N GLY A 4 -14.72 56.18 13.78
CA GLY A 4 -13.63 55.85 14.68
C GLY A 4 -13.75 54.43 15.27
N VAL A 5 -14.97 53.94 15.52
CA VAL A 5 -15.21 52.56 15.97
C VAL A 5 -14.91 51.57 14.87
N ILE A 6 -15.34 51.83 13.64
CA ILE A 6 -15.03 50.94 12.47
C ILE A 6 -13.54 50.88 12.26
N LEU A 7 -12.83 51.99 12.32
CA LEU A 7 -11.38 52.02 12.14
C LEU A 7 -10.66 51.25 13.27
N GLY A 8 -11.11 51.41 14.52
CA GLY A 8 -10.58 50.69 15.66
C GLY A 8 -10.76 49.17 15.54
N VAL A 9 -11.93 48.73 15.09
CA VAL A 9 -12.22 47.30 14.86
C VAL A 9 -11.37 46.76 13.72
N ALA A 10 -11.20 47.50 12.62
CA ALA A 10 -10.38 47.08 11.49
C ALA A 10 -8.91 46.93 11.89
N VAL A 11 -8.35 47.85 12.68
CA VAL A 11 -6.99 47.78 13.21
C VAL A 11 -6.81 46.60 14.15
N LEU A 12 -7.76 46.34 15.00
CA LEU A 12 -7.75 45.21 15.95
C LEU A 12 -7.79 43.87 15.18
N LEU A 13 -8.67 43.73 14.21
CA LEU A 13 -8.74 42.55 13.34
C LEU A 13 -7.45 42.37 12.59
N GLY A 14 -6.87 43.41 12.01
CA GLY A 14 -5.59 43.36 11.32
C GLY A 14 -4.44 42.89 12.23
N ALA A 15 -4.41 43.37 13.47
CA ALA A 15 -3.42 42.95 14.45
C ALA A 15 -3.58 41.46 14.82
N VAL A 16 -4.82 41.02 15.11
CA VAL A 16 -5.14 39.64 15.44
C VAL A 16 -4.77 38.72 14.26
N MET A 17 -5.07 39.11 13.02
CA MET A 17 -4.70 38.37 11.82
C MET A 17 -3.17 38.23 11.70
N THR A 18 -2.44 39.34 11.87
CA THR A 18 -0.98 39.33 11.77
C THR A 18 -0.34 38.46 12.84
N VAL A 19 -0.82 38.56 14.06
CA VAL A 19 -0.35 37.74 15.18
C VAL A 19 -0.64 36.26 14.90
N SER A 20 -1.88 35.93 14.57
CA SER A 20 -2.28 34.55 14.24
C SER A 20 -1.43 33.99 13.11
N TYR A 21 -1.23 34.74 12.03
CA TYR A 21 -0.39 34.33 10.89
C TYR A 21 1.06 34.11 11.29
N SER A 22 1.63 34.96 12.14
CA SER A 22 3.02 34.91 12.58
C SER A 22 3.29 33.73 13.52
N PHE A 23 2.34 33.42 14.41
CA PHE A 23 2.50 32.35 15.38
C PHE A 23 2.12 30.96 14.85
N THR A 24 1.43 30.86 13.71
CA THR A 24 1.15 29.56 13.09
C THR A 24 2.41 29.05 12.41
N GLY A 25 3.07 28.12 13.06
CA GLY A 25 4.32 27.50 12.57
C GLY A 25 4.08 26.23 11.76
N GLU A 26 5.16 25.68 11.23
CA GLU A 26 5.14 24.41 10.48
C GLU A 26 4.64 23.22 11.29
N GLY A 27 4.77 23.24 12.62
CA GLY A 27 4.21 22.22 13.52
C GLY A 27 2.68 22.11 13.53
N SER A 28 1.97 23.03 12.86
CA SER A 28 0.52 22.95 12.64
C SER A 28 0.13 21.97 11.51
N ARG A 29 1.11 21.45 10.78
CA ARG A 29 0.90 20.42 9.75
C ARG A 29 0.76 19.05 10.42
N PRO A 30 -0.09 18.15 9.89
CA PRO A 30 -0.17 16.79 10.40
C PRO A 30 1.15 16.05 10.16
N ALA A 31 1.42 15.06 11.03
CA ALA A 31 2.59 14.21 10.90
C ALA A 31 2.57 13.43 9.57
N ALA A 32 3.74 13.24 8.97
CA ALA A 32 3.92 12.57 7.69
C ALA A 32 4.26 11.07 7.89
N ASP A 33 3.55 10.40 8.81
CA ASP A 33 3.84 9.02 9.27
C ASP A 33 3.46 7.99 8.20
N THR A 34 4.21 7.97 7.10
CA THR A 34 4.01 7.04 5.99
C THR A 34 5.15 6.02 5.97
N GLN A 35 4.83 4.74 5.79
CA GLN A 35 5.82 3.67 5.72
C GLN A 35 5.58 2.78 4.51
N PHE A 36 6.66 2.23 3.96
CA PHE A 36 6.64 1.19 2.93
C PHE A 36 7.61 0.07 3.31
N GLY A 37 7.12 -1.18 3.34
CA GLY A 37 7.92 -2.33 3.78
C GLY A 37 8.47 -2.17 5.22
N ARG A 38 7.71 -1.55 6.14
CA ARG A 38 8.08 -1.21 7.53
C ARG A 38 9.18 -0.15 7.67
N GLN A 39 9.54 0.53 6.59
CA GLN A 39 10.52 1.63 6.62
C GLN A 39 9.78 2.96 6.48
N ALA A 40 10.12 3.94 7.33
CA ALA A 40 9.57 5.27 7.25
C ALA A 40 10.01 5.96 5.95
N LEU A 41 9.06 6.60 5.27
CA LEU A 41 9.33 7.37 4.07
C LEU A 41 9.68 8.81 4.40
N GLU A 42 10.72 9.33 3.74
CA GLU A 42 11.11 10.72 3.82
C GLU A 42 10.26 11.57 2.89
N VAL A 43 9.75 12.69 3.42
CA VAL A 43 8.94 13.64 2.63
C VAL A 43 9.81 14.29 1.56
N ASN A 44 9.39 14.15 0.32
CA ASN A 44 10.06 14.70 -0.85
C ASN A 44 9.51 16.09 -1.23
N GLY A 45 8.22 16.32 -0.98
CA GLY A 45 7.55 17.59 -1.18
C GLY A 45 6.25 17.66 -0.40
N SER A 46 5.75 18.87 -0.17
CA SER A 46 4.50 19.06 0.56
C SER A 46 3.82 20.38 0.23
N CYS A 47 2.49 20.39 0.39
CA CYS A 47 1.69 21.61 0.39
C CYS A 47 0.57 21.45 1.42
N TRP A 48 0.41 22.42 2.32
CA TRP A 48 -0.61 22.38 3.37
C TRP A 48 -1.30 23.72 3.52
N GLN A 49 -2.62 23.71 3.58
CA GLN A 49 -3.45 24.86 3.92
C GLN A 49 -3.90 24.70 5.38
N VAL A 50 -3.45 25.60 6.24
CA VAL A 50 -3.78 25.63 7.66
C VAL A 50 -4.78 26.76 7.89
N PRO A 51 -6.04 26.44 8.26
CA PRO A 51 -7.05 27.45 8.48
C PRO A 51 -6.71 28.30 9.70
N LEU A 52 -6.86 29.61 9.56
CA LEU A 52 -6.65 30.60 10.61
C LEU A 52 -7.97 31.29 10.95
N LEU A 53 -8.11 31.72 12.22
CA LEU A 53 -9.29 32.44 12.72
C LEU A 53 -10.61 31.75 12.35
N GLY A 54 -10.70 30.44 12.62
CA GLY A 54 -11.91 29.67 12.32
C GLY A 54 -12.20 29.45 10.84
N GLY A 55 -11.18 29.53 9.99
CA GLY A 55 -11.31 29.30 8.54
C GLY A 55 -11.60 30.56 7.71
N VAL A 56 -11.46 31.76 8.31
CA VAL A 56 -11.64 33.03 7.58
C VAL A 56 -10.58 33.21 6.49
N PHE A 57 -9.37 32.70 6.72
CA PHE A 57 -8.29 32.64 5.72
C PHE A 57 -7.33 31.50 6.04
N ASP A 58 -6.54 31.10 5.05
CA ASP A 58 -5.59 29.99 5.13
C ASP A 58 -4.15 30.48 5.09
N LYS A 59 -3.29 29.86 5.88
CA LYS A 59 -1.84 29.95 5.71
C LYS A 59 -1.36 28.74 4.92
N VAL A 60 -0.68 28.99 3.80
CA VAL A 60 -0.16 27.94 2.94
C VAL A 60 1.32 27.70 3.26
N PHE A 61 1.64 26.44 3.56
CA PHE A 61 3.00 25.96 3.71
C PHE A 61 3.34 25.08 2.52
N THR A 62 4.35 25.43 1.76
CA THR A 62 4.78 24.68 0.59
C THR A 62 6.26 24.36 0.68
N SER A 63 6.60 23.08 0.51
CA SER A 63 7.95 22.62 0.26
C SER A 63 7.97 22.02 -1.14
N PRO A 64 8.74 22.59 -2.09
CA PRO A 64 8.79 22.08 -3.45
C PRO A 64 9.33 20.64 -3.47
N GLU A 65 8.89 19.86 -4.42
CA GLU A 65 9.43 18.50 -4.59
C GLU A 65 10.93 18.57 -4.89
N THR A 66 11.69 17.76 -4.16
CA THR A 66 13.13 17.59 -4.41
C THR A 66 13.33 16.46 -5.42
N LEU A 67 14.46 16.47 -6.10
CA LEU A 67 14.85 15.37 -7.00
C LEU A 67 15.47 14.17 -6.25
N THR A 68 15.51 14.26 -4.92
CA THR A 68 16.09 13.20 -4.09
C THR A 68 15.17 12.01 -4.05
N VAL A 69 15.73 10.82 -4.28
CA VAL A 69 15.01 9.54 -4.20
C VAL A 69 15.59 8.75 -3.03
N GLN A 70 14.77 8.50 -2.01
CA GLN A 70 15.15 7.69 -0.85
C GLN A 70 15.44 6.25 -1.27
N LYS A 71 16.48 5.63 -0.69
CA LYS A 71 16.84 4.23 -0.91
C LYS A 71 16.36 3.41 0.28
N LEU A 72 15.43 2.49 0.07
CA LEU A 72 14.95 1.58 1.11
C LEU A 72 15.78 0.28 1.20
N GLY A 73 16.69 0.02 0.23
CA GLY A 73 17.48 -1.21 0.20
C GLY A 73 16.68 -2.41 -0.31
N VAL A 74 16.96 -3.59 0.25
CA VAL A 74 16.33 -4.86 -0.15
C VAL A 74 15.09 -5.14 0.71
N LEU A 75 13.97 -5.44 0.06
CA LEU A 75 12.73 -5.89 0.68
C LEU A 75 12.51 -7.36 0.32
N TYR A 76 12.28 -8.18 1.34
CA TYR A 76 12.11 -9.64 1.18
C TYR A 76 10.65 -10.08 1.18
N ASP A 77 9.74 -9.16 1.50
CA ASP A 77 8.31 -9.42 1.42
C ASP A 77 7.83 -9.24 -0.02
N ALA A 78 7.18 -10.25 -0.59
CA ALA A 78 6.62 -10.19 -1.95
C ALA A 78 5.56 -9.11 -2.13
N HIS A 79 4.95 -8.67 -1.01
CA HIS A 79 3.98 -7.58 -0.97
C HIS A 79 4.32 -6.63 0.19
N PRO A 80 5.30 -5.72 0.02
CA PRO A 80 5.68 -4.79 1.05
C PRO A 80 4.49 -3.93 1.50
N ALA A 81 4.18 -3.95 2.79
CA ALA A 81 3.04 -3.23 3.34
C ALA A 81 3.19 -1.71 3.17
N LEU A 82 2.12 -1.05 2.74
CA LEU A 82 1.99 0.40 2.70
C LEU A 82 1.17 0.86 3.91
N ALA A 83 1.81 1.53 4.87
CA ALA A 83 1.14 2.13 6.00
C ALA A 83 0.99 3.64 5.80
N LEU A 84 -0.22 4.13 5.96
CA LEU A 84 -0.59 5.53 5.75
C LEU A 84 -0.99 6.18 7.07
N PRO A 85 -0.82 7.50 7.23
CA PRO A 85 -1.30 8.22 8.40
C PRO A 85 -2.84 8.28 8.42
N ASP A 86 -3.44 8.35 9.62
CA ASP A 86 -4.90 8.33 9.84
C ASP A 86 -5.65 9.47 9.13
N TRP A 87 -4.98 10.59 8.86
CA TRP A 87 -5.57 11.72 8.14
C TRP A 87 -5.62 11.52 6.62
N ALA A 88 -4.98 10.47 6.07
CA ALA A 88 -4.94 10.20 4.64
C ALA A 88 -6.35 9.92 4.12
N SER A 89 -6.80 10.71 3.15
CA SER A 89 -8.12 10.56 2.54
C SER A 89 -8.06 9.95 1.15
N TYR A 90 -6.94 10.15 0.46
CA TYR A 90 -6.70 9.65 -0.89
C TYR A 90 -5.21 9.50 -1.14
N THR A 91 -4.86 8.58 -2.03
CA THR A 91 -3.46 8.32 -2.40
C THR A 91 -3.32 8.09 -3.89
N THR A 92 -2.18 8.48 -4.43
CA THR A 92 -1.73 8.04 -5.75
C THR A 92 -0.36 7.38 -5.60
N LEU A 93 -0.25 6.13 -6.02
CA LEU A 93 0.98 5.36 -6.02
C LEU A 93 1.29 4.91 -7.44
N THR A 94 2.49 5.22 -7.90
CA THR A 94 3.03 4.71 -9.16
C THR A 94 4.30 3.94 -8.84
N ILE A 95 4.43 2.72 -9.37
CA ILE A 95 5.61 1.88 -9.24
C ILE A 95 6.11 1.55 -10.64
N GLU A 96 7.39 1.74 -10.86
CA GLU A 96 8.08 1.52 -12.12
C GLU A 96 9.25 0.56 -11.91
N THR A 97 9.54 -0.25 -12.91
CA THR A 97 10.78 -1.02 -12.96
C THR A 97 11.98 -0.06 -13.16
N ASP A 98 13.19 -0.55 -12.96
CA ASP A 98 14.41 0.24 -13.24
C ASP A 98 14.51 0.68 -14.71
N THR A 99 13.89 -0.08 -15.62
CA THR A 99 13.80 0.27 -17.06
C THR A 99 12.74 1.33 -17.37
N GLY A 100 11.97 1.79 -16.38
CA GLY A 100 10.93 2.82 -16.53
C GLY A 100 9.56 2.28 -16.97
N SER A 101 9.37 0.96 -16.97
CA SER A 101 8.04 0.38 -17.25
C SER A 101 7.16 0.46 -16.00
N ILE A 102 5.98 1.09 -16.14
CA ILE A 102 5.00 1.19 -15.05
C ILE A 102 4.41 -0.21 -14.82
N VAL A 103 4.56 -0.74 -13.60
CA VAL A 103 3.97 -2.02 -13.18
C VAL A 103 2.73 -1.82 -12.31
N PHE A 104 2.62 -0.67 -11.67
CA PHE A 104 1.45 -0.29 -10.88
C PHE A 104 1.18 1.22 -10.98
N ALA A 105 -0.08 1.59 -11.15
CA ALA A 105 -0.56 2.97 -11.01
C ALA A 105 -1.98 2.95 -10.43
N GLY A 106 -2.13 3.42 -9.20
CA GLY A 106 -3.42 3.35 -8.51
C GLY A 106 -3.40 3.99 -7.12
N SER A 107 -4.45 3.69 -6.35
CA SER A 107 -4.58 4.08 -4.94
C SER A 107 -3.98 3.03 -4.00
N ALA A 108 -3.82 3.38 -2.71
CA ALA A 108 -3.39 2.42 -1.69
C ALA A 108 -4.33 1.21 -1.58
N SER A 109 -5.66 1.41 -1.68
CA SER A 109 -6.61 0.31 -1.64
C SER A 109 -6.49 -0.64 -2.84
N GLN A 110 -6.07 -0.15 -3.99
CA GLN A 110 -5.79 -0.99 -5.16
C GLN A 110 -4.44 -1.71 -5.04
N TYR A 111 -3.52 -1.12 -4.27
CA TYR A 111 -2.23 -1.73 -4.00
C TYR A 111 -2.36 -2.97 -3.11
N GLU A 112 -3.38 -3.07 -2.26
CA GLU A 112 -3.61 -4.24 -1.40
C GLU A 112 -3.74 -5.56 -2.18
N ASP A 113 -4.27 -5.49 -3.41
CA ASP A 113 -4.42 -6.65 -4.30
C ASP A 113 -3.31 -6.76 -5.37
N PHE A 114 -2.36 -5.83 -5.36
CA PHE A 114 -1.29 -5.82 -6.35
C PHE A 114 -0.23 -6.87 -6.05
N LEU A 115 0.24 -7.56 -7.10
CA LEU A 115 1.40 -8.44 -7.03
C LEU A 115 2.51 -7.92 -7.93
N PHE A 116 3.72 -7.84 -7.40
CA PHE A 116 4.89 -7.53 -8.20
C PHE A 116 5.12 -8.62 -9.25
N PRO A 117 5.37 -8.26 -10.51
CA PRO A 117 5.53 -9.24 -11.59
C PRO A 117 6.77 -10.12 -11.43
N ALA A 118 7.83 -9.61 -10.80
CA ALA A 118 9.09 -10.31 -10.59
C ALA A 118 9.90 -9.70 -9.45
N ASN A 119 10.92 -10.38 -9.00
CA ASN A 119 12.01 -9.78 -8.21
C ASN A 119 12.81 -8.81 -9.08
N GLY A 120 13.33 -7.74 -8.48
CA GLY A 120 14.11 -6.74 -9.21
C GLY A 120 14.09 -5.36 -8.55
N ASP A 121 14.63 -4.38 -9.26
CA ASP A 121 14.72 -3.00 -8.81
C ASP A 121 13.51 -2.20 -9.25
N TYR A 122 12.95 -1.46 -8.31
CA TYR A 122 11.75 -0.65 -8.49
C TYR A 122 11.96 0.77 -7.99
N LYS A 123 11.30 1.70 -8.67
CA LYS A 123 11.12 3.10 -8.25
C LYS A 123 9.67 3.35 -7.98
N ALA A 124 9.37 4.12 -6.95
CA ALA A 124 8.00 4.44 -6.60
C ALA A 124 7.84 5.93 -6.29
N LYS A 125 6.70 6.48 -6.73
CA LYS A 125 6.23 7.81 -6.35
C LYS A 125 4.88 7.65 -5.67
N LEU A 126 4.78 8.11 -4.42
CA LEU A 126 3.55 8.10 -3.64
C LEU A 126 3.17 9.54 -3.31
N THR A 127 1.92 9.91 -3.50
CA THR A 127 1.36 11.15 -2.96
C THR A 127 0.18 10.81 -2.06
N VAL A 128 0.19 11.36 -0.86
CA VAL A 128 -0.86 11.18 0.17
C VAL A 128 -1.57 12.51 0.33
N TRP A 129 -2.90 12.50 0.14
CA TRP A 129 -3.75 13.68 0.13
C TRP A 129 -4.68 13.71 1.33
N ARG A 130 -4.88 14.91 1.88
CA ARG A 130 -6.00 15.22 2.76
C ARG A 130 -7.04 16.02 1.98
N LEU A 131 -8.20 15.43 1.78
CA LEU A 131 -9.34 16.08 1.13
C LEU A 131 -10.26 16.71 2.17
N PRO A 132 -10.97 17.81 1.86
CA PRO A 132 -11.99 18.37 2.71
C PRO A 132 -13.11 17.35 2.97
N GLN A 133 -13.66 17.37 4.18
CA GLN A 133 -14.66 16.38 4.59
C GLN A 133 -15.99 16.52 3.83
N ASP A 134 -16.38 17.73 3.49
CA ASP A 134 -17.51 18.05 2.63
C ASP A 134 -17.34 17.51 1.20
N TYR A 135 -16.13 17.57 0.66
CA TYR A 135 -15.81 17.00 -0.63
C TYR A 135 -15.96 15.47 -0.63
N LEU A 136 -15.48 14.81 0.42
CA LEU A 136 -15.63 13.35 0.58
C LEU A 136 -17.10 12.96 0.69
N ALA A 137 -17.91 13.67 1.50
CA ALA A 137 -19.32 13.40 1.66
C ALA A 137 -20.09 13.46 0.33
N THR A 138 -19.87 14.50 -0.48
CA THR A 138 -20.53 14.65 -1.79
C THR A 138 -20.14 13.60 -2.82
N GLN A 139 -18.94 13.03 -2.71
CA GLN A 139 -18.48 12.00 -3.62
C GLN A 139 -18.96 10.60 -3.21
N PHE A 140 -19.14 10.35 -1.91
CA PHE A 140 -19.63 9.06 -1.41
C PHE A 140 -21.16 8.92 -1.52
N GLU A 141 -21.93 9.98 -1.38
CA GLU A 141 -23.38 9.97 -1.60
C GLU A 141 -23.76 9.65 -3.05
N GLY A 142 -22.88 9.90 -4.01
CA GLY A 142 -23.04 9.57 -5.43
C GLY A 142 -22.71 8.14 -5.83
N GLY A 143 -22.26 7.27 -4.94
CA GLY A 143 -22.15 5.82 -5.12
C GLY A 143 -21.15 5.33 -6.18
N THR A 144 -20.20 6.13 -6.65
CA THR A 144 -19.26 5.68 -7.69
C THR A 144 -17.81 6.06 -7.40
N THR A 145 -17.04 5.08 -6.97
CA THR A 145 -15.56 5.11 -6.97
C THR A 145 -15.00 5.60 -8.33
N GLY A 146 -15.76 5.42 -9.42
CA GLY A 146 -15.44 5.92 -10.76
C GLY A 146 -15.54 7.43 -10.93
N ALA A 147 -16.43 8.12 -10.18
CA ALA A 147 -16.58 9.57 -10.25
C ALA A 147 -15.42 10.29 -9.54
N ILE A 148 -14.90 9.71 -8.45
CA ILE A 148 -13.69 10.20 -7.78
C ILE A 148 -12.49 10.12 -8.74
N ARG A 149 -12.33 9.03 -9.48
CA ARG A 149 -11.29 8.89 -10.50
C ARG A 149 -11.41 9.92 -11.63
N LYS A 150 -12.63 10.24 -12.05
CA LYS A 150 -12.87 11.15 -13.18
C LYS A 150 -12.71 12.62 -12.78
N ASN A 151 -13.05 12.98 -11.53
CA ASN A 151 -12.97 14.35 -11.03
C ASN A 151 -11.63 14.67 -10.34
N LEU A 152 -10.97 13.66 -9.78
CA LEU A 152 -9.63 13.84 -9.21
C LEU A 152 -8.54 13.83 -10.27
N GLY A 153 -8.83 13.43 -11.54
CA GLY A 153 -7.83 13.29 -12.58
C GLY A 153 -6.48 12.86 -11.96
N VAL A 154 -5.67 12.15 -12.55
CA VAL A 154 -4.38 11.72 -11.97
C VAL A 154 -3.54 12.90 -11.45
N GLU A 155 -3.92 14.15 -11.77
CA GLU A 155 -3.05 15.29 -11.57
C GLU A 155 -3.34 16.13 -10.33
N HIS A 156 -4.58 16.45 -9.95
CA HIS A 156 -4.84 17.24 -8.73
C HIS A 156 -6.31 17.18 -8.28
N PRO A 157 -6.61 16.80 -7.04
CA PRO A 157 -7.93 17.04 -6.47
C PRO A 157 -8.21 18.54 -6.42
N ALA A 158 -9.42 18.94 -6.78
CA ALA A 158 -9.78 20.33 -7.06
C ALA A 158 -9.49 21.34 -5.93
N LYS A 159 -9.39 20.93 -4.67
CA LYS A 159 -8.89 21.72 -3.52
C LYS A 159 -8.47 20.80 -2.37
N PRO A 160 -7.28 20.17 -2.39
CA PRO A 160 -6.81 19.43 -1.22
C PRO A 160 -6.52 20.41 -0.07
N THR A 161 -6.82 20.00 1.15
CA THR A 161 -6.35 20.71 2.35
C THR A 161 -4.84 20.59 2.51
N GLY A 162 -4.27 19.54 1.93
CA GLY A 162 -2.83 19.37 1.89
C GLY A 162 -2.42 18.01 1.34
N TRP A 163 -1.12 17.88 1.12
CA TRP A 163 -0.51 16.64 0.63
C TRP A 163 0.96 16.54 1.04
N TYR A 164 1.43 15.29 1.09
CA TYR A 164 2.84 14.93 1.10
C TYR A 164 3.17 14.05 -0.10
N SER A 165 4.32 14.26 -0.71
CA SER A 165 4.87 13.37 -1.74
C SER A 165 6.13 12.67 -1.24
N TYR A 166 6.33 11.45 -1.75
CA TYR A 166 7.44 10.57 -1.44
C TYR A 166 7.98 9.99 -2.74
N SER A 167 9.31 10.00 -2.90
CA SER A 167 9.99 9.33 -4.00
C SER A 167 11.02 8.37 -3.42
N PHE A 168 10.90 7.08 -3.72
CA PHE A 168 11.77 6.07 -3.16
C PHE A 168 12.07 4.96 -4.16
N ARG A 169 13.12 4.20 -3.89
CA ARG A 169 13.51 3.02 -4.65
C ARG A 169 13.88 1.89 -3.72
N PHE A 170 13.66 0.67 -4.18
CA PHE A 170 13.96 -0.55 -3.45
C PHE A 170 14.28 -1.68 -4.42
N THR A 171 14.95 -2.71 -3.90
CA THR A 171 15.13 -4.00 -4.58
C THR A 171 14.18 -5.00 -3.94
N LEU A 172 13.29 -5.60 -4.70
CA LEU A 172 12.45 -6.69 -4.25
C LEU A 172 13.20 -8.02 -4.44
N GLN A 173 13.35 -8.78 -3.36
CA GLN A 173 13.98 -10.10 -3.35
C GLN A 173 13.13 -11.07 -2.53
N ALA A 174 11.89 -11.26 -2.99
CA ALA A 174 10.97 -12.20 -2.39
C ALA A 174 11.38 -13.65 -2.71
N SER A 175 11.18 -14.55 -1.76
CA SER A 175 11.37 -15.98 -1.95
C SER A 175 10.10 -16.75 -1.58
N ALA A 176 9.83 -17.80 -2.33
CA ALA A 176 8.70 -18.67 -2.08
C ALA A 176 8.83 -19.37 -0.73
N GLU A 177 7.74 -19.38 0.04
CA GLU A 177 7.61 -20.17 1.23
C GLU A 177 6.52 -21.23 1.02
N VAL A 178 6.90 -22.50 1.21
CA VAL A 178 6.02 -23.65 1.02
C VAL A 178 5.83 -24.35 2.37
N ALA A 179 4.60 -24.43 2.85
CA ALA A 179 4.26 -25.02 4.14
C ALA A 179 3.10 -26.01 4.02
N LEU A 180 3.23 -27.17 4.66
CA LEU A 180 2.15 -28.11 4.87
C LEU A 180 1.43 -27.80 6.19
N SER A 181 0.10 -27.95 6.24
CA SER A 181 -0.68 -27.82 7.48
C SER A 181 -0.36 -28.91 8.49
N THR A 182 0.11 -30.06 8.01
CA THR A 182 0.57 -31.19 8.81
C THR A 182 1.60 -31.99 8.02
N GLU A 183 2.55 -32.58 8.73
CA GLU A 183 3.51 -33.54 8.15
C GLU A 183 3.04 -34.99 8.26
N ARG A 184 1.94 -35.23 8.98
CA ARG A 184 1.34 -36.56 9.18
C ARG A 184 -0.14 -36.53 8.87
N LEU A 185 -0.62 -37.52 8.15
CA LEU A 185 -1.97 -37.61 7.66
C LEU A 185 -2.45 -39.06 7.76
N GLU A 186 -3.65 -39.29 8.28
CA GLU A 186 -4.28 -40.61 8.26
C GLU A 186 -4.82 -40.93 6.87
N GLN A 187 -4.94 -42.23 6.54
CA GLN A 187 -5.62 -42.64 5.32
C GLN A 187 -7.05 -42.08 5.30
N GLY A 188 -7.48 -41.53 4.17
CA GLY A 188 -8.75 -40.80 4.01
C GLY A 188 -8.72 -39.34 4.43
N GLY A 189 -7.58 -38.84 4.94
CA GLY A 189 -7.41 -37.45 5.36
C GLY A 189 -6.97 -36.53 4.22
N VAL A 190 -6.87 -35.24 4.52
CA VAL A 190 -6.42 -34.17 3.59
C VAL A 190 -5.44 -33.24 4.29
N ALA A 191 -4.28 -32.99 3.69
CA ALA A 191 -3.36 -31.94 4.12
C ALA A 191 -3.52 -30.70 3.24
N ALA A 192 -3.52 -29.52 3.85
CA ALA A 192 -3.45 -28.26 3.10
C ALA A 192 -1.99 -27.87 2.87
N LEU A 193 -1.68 -27.46 1.64
CA LEU A 193 -0.43 -26.88 1.23
C LEU A 193 -0.63 -25.38 1.02
N SER A 194 0.17 -24.54 1.67
CA SER A 194 0.19 -23.10 1.49
C SER A 194 1.49 -22.67 0.80
N ILE A 195 1.38 -21.83 -0.21
CA ILE A 195 2.52 -21.29 -0.97
C ILE A 195 2.39 -19.77 -0.94
N THR A 196 3.34 -19.09 -0.32
CA THR A 196 3.35 -17.63 -0.12
C THR A 196 4.68 -17.03 -0.57
N GLY A 197 4.83 -15.72 -0.49
CA GLY A 197 6.08 -15.04 -0.85
C GLY A 197 6.38 -15.00 -2.34
N LEU A 198 5.36 -15.14 -3.19
CA LEU A 198 5.53 -15.21 -4.64
C LEU A 198 5.39 -13.84 -5.31
N THR A 199 6.21 -13.64 -6.34
CA THR A 199 6.03 -12.61 -7.36
C THR A 199 5.41 -13.24 -8.61
N GLY A 200 4.64 -12.45 -9.36
CA GLY A 200 3.97 -12.90 -10.58
C GLY A 200 2.71 -13.73 -10.35
N GLU A 201 2.06 -14.10 -11.45
CA GLU A 201 0.79 -14.82 -11.47
C GLU A 201 0.95 -16.30 -11.87
N THR A 202 2.17 -16.80 -11.93
CA THR A 202 2.43 -18.19 -12.34
C THR A 202 1.83 -19.16 -11.33
N VAL A 203 0.95 -20.03 -11.81
CA VAL A 203 0.34 -21.07 -10.97
C VAL A 203 1.42 -22.09 -10.57
N PRO A 204 1.62 -22.35 -9.28
CA PRO A 204 2.55 -23.40 -8.84
C PRO A 204 2.13 -24.77 -9.33
N ALA A 205 3.08 -25.58 -9.75
CA ALA A 205 2.87 -27.00 -10.05
C ALA A 205 3.14 -27.82 -8.79
N VAL A 206 2.21 -28.72 -8.44
CA VAL A 206 2.35 -29.62 -7.30
C VAL A 206 2.30 -31.05 -7.80
N GLU A 207 3.36 -31.82 -7.53
CA GLU A 207 3.50 -33.21 -7.91
C GLU A 207 3.63 -34.08 -6.65
N THR A 208 2.82 -35.13 -6.58
CA THR A 208 2.85 -36.14 -5.51
C THR A 208 2.27 -37.45 -6.04
N ASP A 209 2.70 -38.55 -5.46
CA ASP A 209 2.17 -39.89 -5.75
C ASP A 209 0.82 -40.17 -5.04
N LEU A 210 0.37 -39.25 -4.18
CA LEU A 210 -0.92 -39.37 -3.48
C LEU A 210 -2.13 -38.99 -4.37
N GLY A 211 -1.92 -38.40 -5.54
CA GLY A 211 -2.97 -38.04 -6.48
C GLY A 211 -2.72 -36.70 -7.18
N SER A 212 -3.67 -36.29 -8.01
CA SER A 212 -3.58 -35.01 -8.68
C SER A 212 -3.97 -33.86 -7.75
N VAL A 213 -3.17 -32.82 -7.71
CA VAL A 213 -3.33 -31.64 -6.85
C VAL A 213 -3.45 -30.41 -7.72
N GLN A 214 -4.45 -29.57 -7.42
CA GLN A 214 -4.63 -28.27 -8.08
C GLN A 214 -4.41 -27.14 -7.09
N CYS A 215 -3.69 -26.11 -7.52
CA CYS A 215 -3.51 -24.88 -6.77
C CYS A 215 -4.64 -23.90 -7.05
N VAL A 216 -5.18 -23.29 -6.00
CA VAL A 216 -6.17 -22.24 -6.05
C VAL A 216 -5.58 -20.99 -5.43
N ARG A 217 -5.74 -19.83 -6.09
CA ARG A 217 -5.28 -18.55 -5.56
C ARG A 217 -6.09 -18.16 -4.33
N LEU A 218 -5.41 -17.76 -3.25
CA LEU A 218 -6.02 -17.26 -2.02
C LEU A 218 -5.26 -16.01 -1.56
N GLY A 219 -5.84 -14.85 -1.79
CA GLY A 219 -5.18 -13.56 -1.53
C GLY A 219 -3.89 -13.40 -2.36
N SER A 220 -2.79 -13.07 -1.71
CA SER A 220 -1.46 -12.94 -2.30
C SER A 220 -0.69 -14.26 -2.46
N GLY A 221 -1.31 -15.39 -2.11
CA GLY A 221 -0.68 -16.71 -2.17
C GLY A 221 -1.51 -17.75 -2.90
N TRP A 222 -1.07 -19.00 -2.82
CA TRP A 222 -1.74 -20.15 -3.39
C TRP A 222 -2.00 -21.20 -2.32
N ARG A 223 -3.09 -21.93 -2.47
CA ARG A 223 -3.42 -23.06 -1.63
C ARG A 223 -3.74 -24.29 -2.49
N ALA A 224 -3.30 -25.45 -2.00
CA ALA A 224 -3.64 -26.73 -2.58
C ALA A 224 -4.04 -27.69 -1.48
N TYR A 225 -4.78 -28.75 -1.84
CA TYR A 225 -5.20 -29.80 -0.91
C TYR A 225 -4.69 -31.12 -1.43
N ILE A 226 -3.93 -31.84 -0.58
CA ILE A 226 -3.31 -33.12 -0.89
C ILE A 226 -4.12 -34.21 -0.19
N PRO A 227 -4.89 -35.04 -0.93
CA PRO A 227 -5.67 -36.11 -0.33
C PRO A 227 -4.78 -37.33 -0.12
N ALA A 228 -5.01 -38.05 0.98
CA ALA A 228 -4.57 -39.43 1.11
C ALA A 228 -5.78 -40.34 0.96
N ALA A 229 -5.85 -41.14 -0.09
CA ALA A 229 -6.94 -42.10 -0.27
C ALA A 229 -6.98 -43.11 0.88
N TYR A 230 -8.13 -43.75 1.14
CA TYR A 230 -8.25 -44.78 2.15
C TYR A 230 -7.34 -46.00 1.93
N ASN A 231 -6.90 -46.21 0.69
CA ASN A 231 -5.98 -47.28 0.31
C ASN A 231 -4.59 -46.76 -0.03
N ALA A 232 -4.27 -45.49 0.33
CA ALA A 232 -2.93 -44.96 0.14
C ALA A 232 -1.92 -45.79 0.93
N SER A 233 -0.74 -45.99 0.38
CA SER A 233 0.33 -46.70 1.08
C SER A 233 0.74 -45.92 2.35
N ALA A 234 0.89 -46.63 3.47
CA ALA A 234 1.45 -46.00 4.66
C ALA A 234 2.96 -45.73 4.46
N GLY A 235 3.43 -44.60 4.97
CA GLY A 235 4.83 -44.21 4.84
C GLY A 235 5.03 -42.77 4.37
N GLY A 236 6.25 -42.40 4.05
CA GLY A 236 6.62 -41.08 3.58
C GLY A 236 6.35 -40.92 2.09
N HIS A 237 5.62 -39.86 1.74
CA HIS A 237 5.30 -39.45 0.38
C HIS A 237 5.96 -38.09 0.11
N THR A 238 6.55 -37.94 -1.06
CA THR A 238 7.17 -36.67 -1.46
C THR A 238 6.13 -35.78 -2.13
N VAL A 239 6.09 -34.52 -1.70
CA VAL A 239 5.33 -33.44 -2.34
C VAL A 239 6.32 -32.45 -2.92
N ASN A 240 6.43 -32.41 -4.23
CA ASN A 240 7.27 -31.45 -4.96
C ASN A 240 6.41 -30.27 -5.41
N VAL A 241 6.84 -29.07 -5.05
CA VAL A 241 6.20 -27.82 -5.44
C VAL A 241 7.17 -27.04 -6.33
N THR A 242 6.82 -26.86 -7.58
CA THR A 242 7.62 -26.06 -8.51
C THR A 242 6.96 -24.71 -8.74
N VAL A 243 7.69 -23.63 -8.47
CA VAL A 243 7.24 -22.26 -8.64
C VAL A 243 8.40 -21.37 -9.06
N ASN A 244 8.19 -20.52 -10.06
CA ASN A 244 9.21 -19.61 -10.61
C ASN A 244 10.55 -20.32 -10.98
N GLY A 245 10.48 -21.59 -11.38
CA GLY A 245 11.65 -22.39 -11.75
C GLY A 245 12.39 -23.04 -10.57
N GLU A 246 11.96 -22.80 -9.34
CA GLU A 246 12.48 -23.46 -8.14
C GLU A 246 11.57 -24.59 -7.70
N THR A 247 12.16 -25.69 -7.19
CA THR A 247 11.42 -26.85 -6.68
C THR A 247 11.68 -27.04 -5.20
N PHE A 248 10.59 -27.07 -4.43
CA PHE A 248 10.57 -27.29 -2.99
C PHE A 248 10.02 -28.70 -2.71
N ALA A 249 10.83 -29.55 -2.09
CA ALA A 249 10.39 -30.87 -1.66
C ALA A 249 9.90 -30.81 -0.20
N ARG A 250 8.75 -31.45 0.07
CA ARG A 250 8.21 -31.67 1.41
C ARG A 250 7.87 -33.15 1.56
N THR A 251 7.92 -33.64 2.77
CA THR A 251 7.54 -35.02 3.07
C THR A 251 6.22 -35.03 3.85
N LEU A 252 5.27 -35.80 3.37
CA LEU A 252 3.98 -36.06 4.06
C LEU A 252 3.94 -37.55 4.42
N THR A 253 3.83 -37.85 5.71
CA THR A 253 3.75 -39.23 6.18
C THR A 253 2.29 -39.67 6.31
N VAL A 254 1.90 -40.68 5.55
CA VAL A 254 0.57 -41.29 5.66
C VAL A 254 0.62 -42.39 6.74
N LEU A 255 -0.27 -42.27 7.70
CA LEU A 255 -0.49 -43.25 8.78
C LEU A 255 -1.60 -44.21 8.38
N PRO A 256 -1.49 -45.49 8.82
CA PRO A 256 -2.52 -46.50 8.54
C PRO A 256 -3.84 -46.17 9.24
#